data_e43ce44daa8c8b6788a9c6fecf19abaf
#
_entry.id   e43ce44daa8c8b6788a9c6fecf19abaf
#
_cell.length_a   1.000
_cell.length_b   1.000
_cell.length_c   1.000
_cell.angle_alpha   90.00
_cell.angle_beta   90.00
_cell.angle_gamma   90.00
#
_symmetry.space_group_name_H-M   'P 1'
#
loop_
_entity.id
_entity.type
_entity.pdbx_description
1 polymer ?
#
loop_
_entity_poly.entity_id
_entity_poly.type
_entity_poly.pdbx_seq_one_letter_code
_entity_poly.pdbx_strand_id
1 'polypeptide(L)'
;FDSCIVMVQTALEEKQQHFHVTKDISYPYIYIDTTYMSEIVLNILSNAIKYTAKGGTISCALRQEPGETDGWCITEIAITDTGIGISEEFQSHIFESFSRERSSTVSGIEGTGLGMGIVKNLVDLMHGTIEVKSKLGEGSTFTVRIPCRISSREETEPTAFDETAAQALSGCRILLAEDNDLNAEISIELLTREGLLVERANDGVACLEMLQKAPEDYYDLILMDIQMPIMDGYKATRAIRRFSDKKKAGIPIVAMTANAFTEDKERALESGMNDHVAKPIDMKVLMSVLEEQICGHKGL
;
A
#
# COMPACT_ATOMS: atom_id res chain seq x y z
N PHE A 1 6.10 5.61 -6.42
CA PHE A 1 5.37 6.25 -7.52
C PHE A 1 5.11 5.28 -8.66
N ASP A 2 6.12 4.57 -9.18
CA ASP A 2 5.97 3.61 -10.29
C ASP A 2 5.04 2.45 -9.92
N SER A 3 5.08 1.97 -8.70
CA SER A 3 4.16 0.96 -8.17
C SER A 3 2.69 1.40 -8.26
N CYS A 4 2.38 2.66 -7.97
CA CYS A 4 1.03 3.21 -8.10
C CYS A 4 0.54 3.20 -9.57
N ILE A 5 1.44 3.47 -10.52
CA ILE A 5 1.12 3.43 -11.96
C ILE A 5 0.76 2.02 -12.39
N VAL A 6 1.53 1.02 -11.96
CA VAL A 6 1.26 -0.40 -12.26
C VAL A 6 -0.12 -0.81 -11.73
N MET A 7 -0.49 -0.39 -10.52
CA MET A 7 -1.79 -0.73 -9.90
C MET A 7 -3.00 -0.18 -10.67
N VAL A 8 -2.86 0.94 -11.37
CA VAL A 8 -3.98 1.54 -12.11
C VAL A 8 -4.01 1.16 -13.58
N GLN A 9 -3.01 0.45 -14.09
CA GLN A 9 -2.84 0.16 -15.51
C GLN A 9 -4.01 -0.62 -16.10
N THR A 10 -4.49 -1.65 -15.41
CA THR A 10 -5.64 -2.46 -15.85
C THR A 10 -6.90 -1.60 -16.01
N ALA A 11 -7.17 -0.71 -15.05
CA ALA A 11 -8.33 0.16 -15.11
C ALA A 11 -8.25 1.19 -16.26
N LEU A 12 -7.05 1.68 -16.57
CA LEU A 12 -6.78 2.55 -17.72
C LEU A 12 -7.02 1.81 -19.05
N GLU A 13 -6.57 0.56 -19.16
CA GLU A 13 -6.74 -0.28 -20.35
C GLU A 13 -8.22 -0.63 -20.59
N GLU A 14 -8.95 -1.02 -19.56
CA GLU A 14 -10.40 -1.30 -19.64
C GLU A 14 -11.19 -0.12 -20.19
N LYS A 15 -10.84 1.11 -19.79
CA LYS A 15 -11.44 2.34 -20.28
C LYS A 15 -10.78 2.89 -21.54
N GLN A 16 -9.74 2.23 -22.07
CA GLN A 16 -8.97 2.69 -23.23
C GLN A 16 -8.52 4.16 -23.09
N GLN A 17 -8.14 4.57 -21.89
CA GLN A 17 -7.69 5.91 -21.58
C GLN A 17 -6.21 6.08 -21.94
N HIS A 18 -5.84 7.28 -22.41
CA HIS A 18 -4.44 7.61 -22.70
C HIS A 18 -3.77 8.09 -21.40
N PHE A 19 -2.66 7.46 -21.03
CA PHE A 19 -1.94 7.79 -19.81
C PHE A 19 -0.52 8.26 -20.14
N HIS A 20 -0.13 9.43 -19.62
CA HIS A 20 1.18 10.03 -19.82
C HIS A 20 1.85 10.32 -18.48
N VAL A 21 3.12 9.97 -18.37
CA VAL A 21 3.94 10.25 -17.19
C VAL A 21 5.15 11.08 -17.58
N THR A 22 5.40 12.13 -16.84
CA THR A 22 6.62 12.94 -16.96
C THR A 22 7.31 13.02 -15.60
N LYS A 23 8.63 12.92 -15.59
CA LYS A 23 9.44 13.00 -14.37
C LYS A 23 10.58 13.99 -14.58
N ASP A 24 10.69 14.94 -13.65
CA ASP A 24 11.80 15.90 -13.56
C ASP A 24 12.33 15.82 -12.11
N ILE A 25 13.29 14.91 -11.90
CA ILE A 25 13.80 14.54 -10.59
C ILE A 25 15.22 15.06 -10.43
N SER A 26 15.39 16.08 -9.63
CA SER A 26 16.70 16.68 -9.30
C SER A 26 17.36 16.02 -8.09
N TYR A 27 16.55 15.44 -7.19
CA TYR A 27 16.99 14.83 -5.94
C TYR A 27 16.50 13.38 -5.88
N PRO A 28 17.30 12.40 -6.37
CA PRO A 28 16.85 11.01 -6.50
C PRO A 28 16.65 10.31 -5.15
N TYR A 29 17.28 10.81 -4.10
CA TYR A 29 17.17 10.25 -2.75
C TYR A 29 16.57 11.28 -1.81
N ILE A 30 15.37 10.99 -1.30
CA ILE A 30 14.64 11.84 -0.37
C ILE A 30 14.00 11.00 0.73
N TYR A 31 13.84 11.56 1.92
CA TYR A 31 13.03 10.99 2.98
C TYR A 31 11.56 11.37 2.76
N ILE A 32 10.72 10.39 2.55
CA ILE A 32 9.28 10.55 2.36
C ILE A 32 8.54 9.31 2.88
N ASP A 33 7.38 9.50 3.49
CA ASP A 33 6.51 8.38 3.80
C ASP A 33 5.90 7.83 2.51
N THR A 34 6.37 6.65 2.10
CA THR A 34 5.95 6.02 0.85
C THR A 34 4.52 5.51 0.90
N THR A 35 4.01 5.16 2.07
CA THR A 35 2.64 4.69 2.28
C THR A 35 1.66 5.84 2.09
N TYR A 36 1.88 6.96 2.79
CA TYR A 36 1.04 8.15 2.65
C TYR A 36 1.08 8.70 1.23
N MET A 37 2.26 8.74 0.63
CA MET A 37 2.40 9.20 -0.76
C MET A 37 1.66 8.28 -1.74
N SER A 38 1.75 6.97 -1.57
CA SER A 38 1.02 6.01 -2.43
C SER A 38 -0.49 6.16 -2.29
N GLU A 39 -0.99 6.34 -1.08
CA GLU A 39 -2.42 6.53 -0.83
C GLU A 39 -2.93 7.85 -1.43
N ILE A 40 -2.17 8.95 -1.31
CA ILE A 40 -2.47 10.23 -1.97
C ILE A 40 -2.58 10.04 -3.49
N VAL A 41 -1.55 9.46 -4.10
CA VAL A 41 -1.47 9.29 -5.56
C VAL A 41 -2.58 8.39 -6.07
N LEU A 42 -2.83 7.25 -5.41
CA LEU A 42 -3.86 6.29 -5.82
C LEU A 42 -5.27 6.87 -5.69
N ASN A 43 -5.58 7.63 -4.63
CA ASN A 43 -6.87 8.29 -4.48
C ASN A 43 -7.13 9.30 -5.60
N ILE A 44 -6.13 10.11 -5.96
CA ILE A 44 -6.26 11.10 -7.04
C ILE A 44 -6.34 10.40 -8.41
N LEU A 45 -5.48 9.41 -8.69
CA LEU A 45 -5.50 8.66 -9.95
C LEU A 45 -6.79 7.87 -10.13
N SER A 46 -7.30 7.21 -9.10
CA SER A 46 -8.57 6.48 -9.19
C SER A 46 -9.75 7.41 -9.51
N ASN A 47 -9.75 8.62 -8.93
CA ASN A 47 -10.73 9.63 -9.27
C ASN A 47 -10.57 10.11 -10.73
N ALA A 48 -9.35 10.40 -11.18
CA ALA A 48 -9.09 10.78 -12.58
C ALA A 48 -9.60 9.72 -13.56
N ILE A 49 -9.27 8.44 -13.32
CA ILE A 49 -9.74 7.30 -14.13
C ILE A 49 -11.26 7.19 -14.10
N LYS A 50 -11.85 7.33 -12.93
CA LYS A 50 -13.28 7.18 -12.71
C LYS A 50 -14.09 8.23 -13.47
N TYR A 51 -13.68 9.50 -13.40
CA TYR A 51 -14.41 10.63 -13.95
C TYR A 51 -14.01 11.02 -15.37
N THR A 52 -12.98 10.41 -15.93
CA THR A 52 -12.61 10.55 -17.34
C THR A 52 -13.36 9.51 -18.19
N ALA A 53 -13.93 9.98 -19.28
CA ALA A 53 -14.62 9.10 -20.22
C ALA A 53 -13.67 8.13 -20.93
N LYS A 54 -14.23 7.08 -21.53
CA LYS A 54 -13.48 6.16 -22.38
C LYS A 54 -12.77 6.92 -23.50
N GLY A 55 -11.47 6.62 -23.70
CA GLY A 55 -10.63 7.31 -24.69
C GLY A 55 -10.12 8.68 -24.26
N GLY A 56 -10.47 9.16 -23.06
CA GLY A 56 -9.92 10.40 -22.50
C GLY A 56 -8.46 10.29 -22.08
N THR A 57 -7.88 11.40 -21.67
CA THR A 57 -6.45 11.49 -21.34
C THR A 57 -6.26 11.81 -19.86
N ILE A 58 -5.29 11.13 -19.24
CA ILE A 58 -4.81 11.40 -17.89
C ILE A 58 -3.31 11.58 -17.97
N SER A 59 -2.78 12.62 -17.33
CA SER A 59 -1.34 12.86 -17.26
C SER A 59 -0.90 13.02 -15.80
N CYS A 60 0.27 12.49 -15.49
CA CYS A 60 0.89 12.59 -14.18
C CYS A 60 2.29 13.17 -14.34
N ALA A 61 2.55 14.29 -13.69
CA ALA A 61 3.85 14.95 -13.67
C ALA A 61 4.43 14.90 -12.26
N LEU A 62 5.65 14.37 -12.12
CA LEU A 62 6.44 14.38 -10.90
C LEU A 62 7.62 15.36 -11.10
N ARG A 63 7.71 16.37 -10.26
CA ARG A 63 8.78 17.39 -10.30
C ARG A 63 9.37 17.60 -8.92
N GLN A 64 10.62 18.04 -8.92
CA GLN A 64 11.30 18.44 -7.68
C GLN A 64 11.91 19.82 -7.84
N GLU A 65 11.71 20.67 -6.84
CA GLU A 65 12.27 22.00 -6.75
C GLU A 65 13.08 22.13 -5.45
N PRO A 66 14.13 23.00 -5.40
CA PRO A 66 14.82 23.31 -4.17
C PRO A 66 13.83 23.82 -3.10
N GLY A 67 13.96 23.34 -1.88
CA GLY A 67 13.22 23.88 -0.74
C GLY A 67 13.78 25.20 -0.25
N GLU A 68 13.02 25.91 0.59
CA GLU A 68 13.48 27.16 1.23
C GLU A 68 14.62 26.94 2.23
N THR A 69 14.71 25.74 2.78
CA THR A 69 15.75 25.35 3.75
C THR A 69 16.79 24.48 3.06
N ASP A 70 18.07 24.73 3.31
CA ASP A 70 19.16 23.91 2.81
C ASP A 70 19.00 22.44 3.26
N GLY A 71 19.23 21.49 2.34
CA GLY A 71 19.00 20.08 2.57
C GLY A 71 17.53 19.61 2.42
N TRP A 72 16.64 20.50 1.96
CA TRP A 72 15.24 20.17 1.66
C TRP A 72 14.89 20.43 0.19
N CYS A 73 13.94 19.67 -0.32
CA CYS A 73 13.31 19.92 -1.62
C CYS A 73 11.79 19.83 -1.50
N ILE A 74 11.10 20.41 -2.46
CA ILE A 74 9.66 20.26 -2.63
C ILE A 74 9.44 19.22 -3.74
N THR A 75 8.76 18.14 -3.40
CA THR A 75 8.27 17.16 -4.39
C THR A 75 6.85 17.52 -4.78
N GLU A 76 6.66 17.88 -6.04
CA GLU A 76 5.36 18.21 -6.65
C GLU A 76 4.86 17.05 -7.49
N ILE A 77 3.61 16.65 -7.26
CA ILE A 77 2.89 15.69 -8.11
C ILE A 77 1.64 16.40 -8.64
N ALA A 78 1.56 16.51 -9.96
CA ALA A 78 0.39 17.06 -10.66
C ALA A 78 -0.28 15.97 -11.48
N ILE A 79 -1.56 15.70 -11.18
CA ILE A 79 -2.39 14.73 -11.91
C ILE A 79 -3.49 15.50 -12.61
N THR A 80 -3.49 15.43 -13.94
CA THR A 80 -4.44 16.13 -14.82
C THR A 80 -5.26 15.12 -15.59
N ASP A 81 -6.57 15.34 -15.64
CA ASP A 81 -7.53 14.55 -16.40
C ASP A 81 -8.35 15.42 -17.37
N THR A 82 -8.88 14.82 -18.43
CA THR A 82 -9.82 15.42 -19.37
C THR A 82 -11.26 14.98 -19.10
N GLY A 83 -11.59 14.78 -17.83
CA GLY A 83 -12.89 14.30 -17.39
C GLY A 83 -13.99 15.37 -17.36
N ILE A 84 -15.04 15.07 -16.62
CA ILE A 84 -16.22 15.95 -16.51
C ILE A 84 -15.93 17.30 -15.85
N GLY A 85 -14.79 17.46 -15.19
CA GLY A 85 -14.46 18.64 -14.41
C GLY A 85 -15.32 18.77 -13.14
N ILE A 86 -15.08 19.85 -12.40
CA ILE A 86 -15.68 20.11 -11.08
C ILE A 86 -16.21 21.55 -11.10
N SER A 87 -17.44 21.76 -10.61
CA SER A 87 -18.02 23.10 -10.54
C SER A 87 -17.23 24.00 -9.58
N GLU A 88 -17.19 25.28 -9.85
CA GLU A 88 -16.48 26.27 -9.02
C GLU A 88 -16.99 26.27 -7.58
N GLU A 89 -18.31 26.11 -7.40
CA GLU A 89 -18.93 25.98 -6.09
C GLU A 89 -18.42 24.75 -5.31
N PHE A 90 -18.30 23.60 -5.97
CA PHE A 90 -17.88 22.35 -5.32
C PHE A 90 -16.37 22.28 -5.07
N GLN A 91 -15.54 22.99 -5.83
CA GLN A 91 -14.09 23.02 -5.61
C GLN A 91 -13.70 23.47 -4.20
N SER A 92 -14.48 24.40 -3.59
CA SER A 92 -14.24 24.85 -2.21
C SER A 92 -14.54 23.80 -1.14
N HIS A 93 -15.32 22.78 -1.46
CA HIS A 93 -15.78 21.74 -0.54
C HIS A 93 -15.25 20.34 -0.86
N ILE A 94 -14.44 20.19 -1.93
CA ILE A 94 -14.02 18.88 -2.43
C ILE A 94 -13.17 18.10 -1.42
N PHE A 95 -12.50 18.79 -0.51
CA PHE A 95 -11.66 18.19 0.54
C PHE A 95 -12.42 17.93 1.85
N GLU A 96 -13.70 18.28 1.94
CA GLU A 96 -14.54 17.96 3.09
C GLU A 96 -14.96 16.48 3.04
N SER A 97 -14.95 15.83 4.19
CA SER A 97 -15.36 14.41 4.30
C SER A 97 -16.83 14.26 3.91
N PHE A 98 -17.15 13.21 3.16
CA PHE A 98 -18.49 12.88 2.65
C PHE A 98 -19.04 13.87 1.61
N SER A 99 -18.23 14.79 1.09
CA SER A 99 -18.64 15.72 0.05
C SER A 99 -18.78 15.02 -1.30
N ARG A 100 -19.92 15.26 -1.97
CA ARG A 100 -20.22 14.77 -3.32
C ARG A 100 -20.94 15.82 -4.13
N GLU A 101 -20.50 16.03 -5.35
CA GLU A 101 -21.22 16.92 -6.27
C GLU A 101 -22.53 16.28 -6.73
N ARG A 102 -23.63 17.03 -6.72
CA ARG A 102 -24.97 16.55 -7.11
C ARG A 102 -25.03 16.03 -8.55
N SER A 103 -24.22 16.59 -9.44
CA SER A 103 -24.12 16.15 -10.83
C SER A 103 -23.54 14.73 -10.97
N SER A 104 -22.62 14.32 -10.08
CA SER A 104 -22.06 12.97 -10.08
C SER A 104 -23.06 11.91 -9.62
N THR A 105 -24.04 12.28 -8.81
CA THR A 105 -25.12 11.39 -8.36
C THR A 105 -26.10 11.04 -9.49
N VAL A 106 -26.28 11.95 -10.44
CA VAL A 106 -27.14 11.75 -11.62
C VAL A 106 -26.46 10.84 -12.67
N SER A 107 -25.13 10.82 -12.73
CA SER A 107 -24.36 10.00 -13.68
C SER A 107 -24.18 8.53 -13.25
N GLY A 108 -24.70 8.11 -12.10
CA GLY A 108 -24.62 6.72 -11.63
C GLY A 108 -23.20 6.29 -11.19
N ILE A 109 -22.29 7.24 -10.98
CA ILE A 109 -20.92 6.95 -10.58
C ILE A 109 -20.87 6.79 -9.06
N GLU A 110 -20.69 5.57 -8.56
CA GLU A 110 -20.60 5.25 -7.13
C GLU A 110 -19.28 5.75 -6.50
N GLY A 111 -19.34 6.18 -5.23
CA GLY A 111 -18.17 6.57 -4.45
C GLY A 111 -18.57 7.02 -3.04
N THR A 112 -17.71 6.77 -2.06
CA THR A 112 -17.97 7.10 -0.64
C THR A 112 -17.89 8.57 -0.30
N GLY A 113 -17.22 9.38 -1.13
CA GLY A 113 -16.93 10.80 -0.85
C GLY A 113 -15.84 11.01 0.22
N LEU A 114 -15.10 9.96 0.59
CA LEU A 114 -14.06 10.03 1.61
C LEU A 114 -12.66 10.29 1.02
N GLY A 115 -12.40 9.85 -0.21
CA GLY A 115 -11.04 9.80 -0.76
C GLY A 115 -10.31 11.16 -0.76
N MET A 116 -10.98 12.26 -1.14
CA MET A 116 -10.32 13.58 -1.17
C MET A 116 -10.13 14.18 0.22
N GLY A 117 -11.00 13.87 1.17
CA GLY A 117 -10.79 14.21 2.59
C GLY A 117 -9.59 13.49 3.18
N ILE A 118 -9.41 12.19 2.86
CA ILE A 118 -8.23 11.41 3.24
C ILE A 118 -6.97 12.03 2.64
N VAL A 119 -6.98 12.34 1.34
CA VAL A 119 -5.85 12.99 0.67
C VAL A 119 -5.45 14.28 1.38
N LYS A 120 -6.40 15.15 1.71
CA LYS A 120 -6.13 16.41 2.43
C LYS A 120 -5.48 16.16 3.78
N ASN A 121 -6.01 15.23 4.56
CA ASN A 121 -5.46 14.89 5.88
C ASN A 121 -4.03 14.35 5.77
N LEU A 122 -3.75 13.46 4.82
CA LEU A 122 -2.40 12.91 4.62
C LEU A 122 -1.41 13.98 4.16
N VAL A 123 -1.82 14.85 3.24
CA VAL A 123 -1.00 15.99 2.80
C VAL A 123 -0.68 16.91 3.97
N ASP A 124 -1.65 17.21 4.83
CA ASP A 124 -1.45 18.06 6.03
C ASP A 124 -0.50 17.38 7.04
N LEU A 125 -0.64 16.06 7.26
CA LEU A 125 0.28 15.27 8.10
C LEU A 125 1.72 15.30 7.57
N MET A 126 1.89 15.35 6.25
CA MET A 126 3.18 15.47 5.59
C MET A 126 3.66 16.94 5.47
N HIS A 127 2.98 17.88 6.12
CA HIS A 127 3.28 19.32 6.06
C HIS A 127 3.27 19.89 4.63
N GLY A 128 2.48 19.29 3.74
CA GLY A 128 2.37 19.67 2.35
C GLY A 128 1.17 20.57 2.06
N THR A 129 0.96 20.79 0.77
CA THR A 129 -0.20 21.52 0.25
C THR A 129 -0.84 20.74 -0.90
N ILE A 130 -2.16 20.87 -1.03
CA ILE A 130 -2.91 20.35 -2.17
C ILE A 130 -3.77 21.45 -2.77
N GLU A 131 -3.74 21.57 -4.08
CA GLU A 131 -4.56 22.49 -4.85
C GLU A 131 -5.36 21.75 -5.92
N VAL A 132 -6.53 22.26 -6.24
CA VAL A 132 -7.35 21.80 -7.37
C VAL A 132 -7.62 22.96 -8.32
N LYS A 133 -7.44 22.71 -9.62
CA LYS A 133 -7.85 23.60 -10.71
C LYS A 133 -8.72 22.78 -11.65
N SER A 134 -9.97 23.18 -11.80
CA SER A 134 -10.93 22.43 -12.60
C SER A 134 -11.94 23.35 -13.26
N LYS A 135 -12.49 22.89 -14.40
CA LYS A 135 -13.58 23.54 -15.09
C LYS A 135 -14.52 22.48 -15.67
N LEU A 136 -15.81 22.66 -15.46
CA LEU A 136 -16.83 21.74 -15.96
C LEU A 136 -16.68 21.53 -17.48
N GLY A 137 -16.60 20.26 -17.89
CA GLY A 137 -16.43 19.83 -19.28
C GLY A 137 -15.00 19.93 -19.83
N GLU A 138 -14.03 20.43 -19.06
CA GLU A 138 -12.63 20.55 -19.50
C GLU A 138 -11.67 19.63 -18.72
N GLY A 139 -12.11 19.11 -17.56
CA GLY A 139 -11.33 18.24 -16.69
C GLY A 139 -10.78 18.91 -15.45
N SER A 140 -9.86 18.24 -14.76
CA SER A 140 -9.31 18.70 -13.49
C SER A 140 -7.80 18.50 -13.41
N THR A 141 -7.13 19.32 -12.61
CA THR A 141 -5.73 19.17 -12.23
C THR A 141 -5.64 19.25 -10.72
N PHE A 142 -5.14 18.18 -10.10
CA PHE A 142 -4.79 18.15 -8.68
C PHE A 142 -3.27 18.26 -8.55
N THR A 143 -2.80 19.21 -7.76
CA THR A 143 -1.38 19.44 -7.50
C THR A 143 -1.09 19.29 -6.03
N VAL A 144 -0.25 18.31 -5.70
CA VAL A 144 0.24 18.04 -4.34
C VAL A 144 1.69 18.44 -4.24
N ARG A 145 2.05 19.18 -3.19
CA ARG A 145 3.43 19.59 -2.90
C ARG A 145 3.81 19.16 -1.50
N ILE A 146 4.86 18.35 -1.39
CA ILE A 146 5.36 17.82 -0.12
C ILE A 146 6.80 18.26 0.09
N PRO A 147 7.12 18.91 1.23
CA PRO A 147 8.50 19.17 1.60
C PRO A 147 9.19 17.85 2.01
N CYS A 148 10.32 17.55 1.38
CA CYS A 148 11.07 16.35 1.61
C CYS A 148 12.50 16.70 2.02
N ARG A 149 13.06 16.03 3.03
CA ARG A 149 14.48 16.12 3.35
C ARG A 149 15.26 15.37 2.26
N ILE A 150 16.29 16.02 1.73
CA ILE A 150 17.22 15.40 0.77
C ILE A 150 18.11 14.42 1.54
N SER A 151 18.33 13.24 0.98
CA SER A 151 19.23 12.23 1.52
C SER A 151 20.42 12.01 0.59
N SER A 152 21.53 11.52 1.13
CA SER A 152 22.64 11.03 0.33
C SER A 152 22.39 9.58 -0.09
N ARG A 153 23.06 9.12 -1.16
CA ARG A 153 23.01 7.72 -1.56
C ARG A 153 23.47 6.77 -0.44
N GLU A 154 24.46 7.21 0.35
CA GLU A 154 24.99 6.45 1.47
C GLU A 154 24.01 6.29 2.63
N GLU A 155 23.12 7.29 2.84
CA GLU A 155 22.06 7.23 3.86
C GLU A 155 20.85 6.40 3.41
N THR A 156 20.62 6.28 2.09
CA THR A 156 19.48 5.56 1.50
C THR A 156 19.84 4.19 0.97
N GLU A 157 21.13 3.91 0.76
CA GLU A 157 21.52 2.51 0.62
C GLU A 157 21.21 1.84 1.96
N PRO A 158 20.24 0.90 2.04
CA PRO A 158 20.15 0.04 3.20
C PRO A 158 21.55 -0.50 3.37
N THR A 159 22.09 -0.42 4.58
CA THR A 159 23.23 -1.25 4.99
C THR A 159 23.07 -2.56 4.24
N ALA A 160 24.00 -2.85 3.33
CA ALA A 160 23.92 -3.89 2.32
C ALA A 160 22.98 -5.00 2.79
N PHE A 161 21.91 -5.30 2.01
CA PHE A 161 21.10 -6.47 2.26
C PHE A 161 22.14 -7.56 2.53
N ASP A 162 22.27 -7.92 3.78
CA ASP A 162 23.34 -8.81 4.16
C ASP A 162 23.05 -10.07 3.35
N GLU A 163 23.93 -10.42 2.39
CA GLU A 163 23.81 -11.67 1.63
C GLU A 163 23.67 -12.85 2.61
N THR A 164 24.09 -12.64 3.87
CA THR A 164 23.86 -13.51 5.00
C THR A 164 22.38 -13.60 5.42
N ALA A 165 21.60 -12.52 5.36
CA ALA A 165 20.18 -12.50 5.72
C ALA A 165 19.33 -13.25 4.68
N ALA A 166 19.56 -13.01 3.39
CA ALA A 166 18.91 -13.76 2.32
C ALA A 166 19.26 -15.26 2.38
N GLN A 167 20.49 -15.61 2.77
CA GLN A 167 20.91 -17.00 3.00
C GLN A 167 20.24 -17.61 4.23
N ALA A 168 20.00 -16.83 5.29
CA ALA A 168 19.34 -17.31 6.51
C ALA A 168 17.86 -17.67 6.30
N LEU A 169 17.17 -16.96 5.40
CA LEU A 169 15.75 -17.19 5.08
C LEU A 169 15.54 -18.19 3.94
N SER A 170 16.59 -18.53 3.20
CA SER A 170 16.49 -19.46 2.06
C SER A 170 15.97 -20.83 2.51
N GLY A 171 14.89 -21.29 1.86
CA GLY A 171 14.23 -22.55 2.17
C GLY A 171 13.25 -22.50 3.34
N CYS A 172 13.09 -21.36 4.04
CA CYS A 172 12.04 -21.19 5.03
C CYS A 172 10.65 -21.29 4.38
N ARG A 173 9.71 -21.92 5.10
CA ARG A 173 8.34 -22.17 4.63
C ARG A 173 7.38 -21.17 5.23
N ILE A 174 6.74 -20.40 4.36
CA ILE A 174 5.74 -19.39 4.72
C ILE A 174 4.35 -19.92 4.38
N LEU A 175 3.44 -19.87 5.35
CA LEU A 175 2.01 -20.05 5.11
C LEU A 175 1.38 -18.67 4.86
N LEU A 176 0.98 -18.41 3.63
CA LEU A 176 0.35 -17.15 3.22
C LEU A 176 -1.17 -17.29 3.27
N ALA A 177 -1.84 -16.56 4.16
CA ALA A 177 -3.29 -16.45 4.20
C ALA A 177 -3.72 -15.16 3.47
N GLU A 178 -4.28 -15.30 2.26
CA GLU A 178 -4.70 -14.19 1.38
C GLU A 178 -5.86 -14.69 0.51
N ASP A 179 -7.00 -14.01 0.53
CA ASP A 179 -8.19 -14.39 -0.21
C ASP A 179 -8.19 -13.92 -1.66
N ASN A 180 -7.52 -12.83 -1.95
CA ASN A 180 -7.43 -12.29 -3.30
C ASN A 180 -6.38 -13.05 -4.13
N ASP A 181 -6.81 -13.66 -5.25
CA ASP A 181 -5.94 -14.49 -6.10
C ASP A 181 -4.75 -13.72 -6.66
N LEU A 182 -4.96 -12.48 -7.12
CA LEU A 182 -3.90 -11.65 -7.69
C LEU A 182 -2.87 -11.23 -6.63
N ASN A 183 -3.33 -10.81 -5.45
CA ASN A 183 -2.44 -10.44 -4.34
C ASN A 183 -1.61 -11.64 -3.89
N ALA A 184 -2.24 -12.82 -3.81
CA ALA A 184 -1.55 -14.06 -3.46
C ALA A 184 -0.48 -14.42 -4.49
N GLU A 185 -0.82 -14.37 -5.79
CA GLU A 185 0.11 -14.69 -6.87
C GLU A 185 1.33 -13.77 -6.86
N ILE A 186 1.10 -12.46 -6.72
CA ILE A 186 2.18 -11.46 -6.61
C ILE A 186 3.06 -11.75 -5.37
N SER A 187 2.46 -11.99 -4.21
CA SER A 187 3.20 -12.26 -2.97
C SER A 187 4.02 -13.54 -3.06
N ILE A 188 3.45 -14.61 -3.62
CA ILE A 188 4.13 -15.89 -3.84
C ILE A 188 5.33 -15.71 -4.77
N GLU A 189 5.14 -15.03 -5.91
CA GLU A 189 6.22 -14.79 -6.87
C GLU A 189 7.38 -14.01 -6.24
N LEU A 190 7.05 -12.92 -5.51
CA LEU A 190 8.05 -12.08 -4.86
C LEU A 190 8.83 -12.85 -3.78
N LEU A 191 8.15 -13.57 -2.89
CA LEU A 191 8.78 -14.34 -1.82
C LEU A 191 9.60 -15.53 -2.36
N THR A 192 9.12 -16.18 -3.42
CA THR A 192 9.82 -17.30 -4.06
C THR A 192 11.11 -16.84 -4.73
N ARG A 193 11.15 -15.64 -5.30
CA ARG A 193 12.40 -15.05 -5.85
C ARG A 193 13.46 -14.83 -4.78
N GLU A 194 13.06 -14.55 -3.54
CA GLU A 194 13.95 -14.44 -2.39
C GLU A 194 14.33 -15.82 -1.78
N GLY A 195 13.92 -16.91 -2.42
CA GLY A 195 14.29 -18.28 -2.00
C GLY A 195 13.41 -18.89 -0.93
N LEU A 196 12.26 -18.30 -0.61
CA LEU A 196 11.28 -18.80 0.34
C LEU A 196 10.34 -19.81 -0.31
N LEU A 197 9.84 -20.77 0.47
CA LEU A 197 8.83 -21.73 0.04
C LEU A 197 7.46 -21.27 0.56
N VAL A 198 6.53 -20.96 -0.34
CA VAL A 198 5.24 -20.38 0.04
C VAL A 198 4.10 -21.32 -0.30
N GLU A 199 3.22 -21.54 0.68
CA GLU A 199 1.96 -22.25 0.51
C GLU A 199 0.81 -21.31 0.85
N ARG A 200 -0.25 -21.31 0.03
CA ARG A 200 -1.38 -20.40 0.19
C ARG A 200 -2.57 -21.06 0.89
N ALA A 201 -3.18 -20.31 1.80
CA ALA A 201 -4.52 -20.54 2.34
C ALA A 201 -5.45 -19.40 1.85
N ASN A 202 -6.65 -19.73 1.36
CA ASN A 202 -7.57 -18.76 0.76
C ASN A 202 -8.40 -17.99 1.79
N ASP A 203 -8.35 -18.36 3.05
CA ASP A 203 -9.02 -17.69 4.17
C ASP A 203 -8.44 -18.17 5.52
N GLY A 204 -8.94 -17.58 6.61
CA GLY A 204 -8.48 -17.95 7.96
C GLY A 204 -8.82 -19.39 8.36
N VAL A 205 -9.89 -19.98 7.83
CA VAL A 205 -10.26 -21.38 8.15
C VAL A 205 -9.29 -22.33 7.46
N ALA A 206 -9.03 -22.11 6.17
CA ALA A 206 -8.05 -22.89 5.41
C ALA A 206 -6.65 -22.80 6.05
N CYS A 207 -6.25 -21.61 6.53
CA CYS A 207 -4.99 -21.41 7.24
C CYS A 207 -4.90 -22.29 8.51
N LEU A 208 -5.96 -22.30 9.33
CA LEU A 208 -6.03 -23.15 10.52
C LEU A 208 -5.91 -24.63 10.19
N GLU A 209 -6.65 -25.10 9.17
CA GLU A 209 -6.64 -26.49 8.75
C GLU A 209 -5.27 -26.92 8.21
N MET A 210 -4.64 -26.09 7.39
CA MET A 210 -3.30 -26.38 6.85
C MET A 210 -2.27 -26.46 7.98
N LEU A 211 -2.26 -25.48 8.90
CA LEU A 211 -1.37 -25.51 10.06
C LEU A 211 -1.62 -26.71 10.96
N GLN A 212 -2.88 -27.09 11.19
CA GLN A 212 -3.23 -28.23 12.03
C GLN A 212 -2.77 -29.57 11.44
N LYS A 213 -2.92 -29.74 10.10
CA LYS A 213 -2.54 -30.96 9.36
C LYS A 213 -1.05 -31.08 9.12
N ALA A 214 -0.32 -29.96 9.10
CA ALA A 214 1.12 -29.94 8.86
C ALA A 214 1.88 -30.69 9.98
N PRO A 215 3.04 -31.29 9.68
CA PRO A 215 3.98 -31.78 10.70
C PRO A 215 4.42 -30.66 11.65
N GLU A 216 5.02 -31.03 12.79
CA GLU A 216 5.67 -30.03 13.65
C GLU A 216 6.81 -29.34 12.87
N ASP A 217 7.00 -28.05 13.12
CA ASP A 217 8.06 -27.23 12.52
C ASP A 217 8.04 -27.22 10.98
N TYR A 218 6.87 -27.49 10.34
CA TYR A 218 6.75 -27.49 8.87
C TYR A 218 6.71 -26.08 8.30
N TYR A 219 5.97 -25.16 8.93
CA TYR A 219 5.97 -23.75 8.59
C TYR A 219 6.81 -22.96 9.59
N ASP A 220 7.57 -22.02 9.10
CA ASP A 220 8.42 -21.15 9.90
C ASP A 220 7.70 -19.87 10.34
N LEU A 221 6.73 -19.41 9.53
CA LEU A 221 5.98 -18.18 9.78
C LEU A 221 4.67 -18.20 9.00
N ILE A 222 3.67 -17.45 9.51
CA ILE A 222 2.42 -17.16 8.80
C ILE A 222 2.39 -15.70 8.41
N LEU A 223 2.19 -15.39 7.12
CA LEU A 223 1.76 -14.09 6.62
C LEU A 223 0.23 -14.09 6.57
N MET A 224 -0.41 -13.22 7.33
CA MET A 224 -1.85 -13.25 7.57
C MET A 224 -2.51 -11.95 7.08
N ASP A 225 -3.31 -12.03 6.02
CA ASP A 225 -4.22 -10.92 5.72
C ASP A 225 -5.25 -10.75 6.84
N ILE A 226 -5.50 -9.51 7.20
CA ILE A 226 -6.51 -9.18 8.19
C ILE A 226 -7.92 -9.30 7.62
N GLN A 227 -8.12 -8.83 6.39
CA GLN A 227 -9.44 -8.74 5.77
C GLN A 227 -9.69 -9.92 4.84
N MET A 228 -10.18 -11.01 5.38
CA MET A 228 -10.56 -12.22 4.62
C MET A 228 -12.02 -12.61 4.87
N PRO A 229 -12.71 -13.21 3.88
CA PRO A 229 -14.05 -13.76 4.04
C PRO A 229 -14.03 -14.96 5.01
N ILE A 230 -15.20 -15.38 5.48
CA ILE A 230 -15.43 -16.53 6.36
C ILE A 230 -14.79 -16.34 7.73
N MET A 231 -13.46 -16.19 7.80
CA MET A 231 -12.70 -15.95 9.04
C MET A 231 -11.62 -14.91 8.78
N ASP A 232 -11.72 -13.77 9.45
CA ASP A 232 -10.71 -12.71 9.42
C ASP A 232 -9.40 -13.11 10.12
N GLY A 233 -8.30 -12.41 9.80
CA GLY A 233 -6.98 -12.72 10.34
C GLY A 233 -6.89 -12.61 11.86
N TYR A 234 -7.63 -11.71 12.49
CA TYR A 234 -7.66 -11.59 13.96
C TYR A 234 -8.28 -12.82 14.62
N LYS A 235 -9.38 -13.35 14.05
CA LYS A 235 -10.03 -14.56 14.57
C LYS A 235 -9.16 -15.79 14.34
N ALA A 236 -8.56 -15.89 13.16
CA ALA A 236 -7.64 -16.97 12.83
C ALA A 236 -6.45 -16.99 13.81
N THR A 237 -5.81 -15.85 14.04
CA THR A 237 -4.71 -15.73 15.01
C THR A 237 -5.11 -16.17 16.40
N ARG A 238 -6.23 -15.66 16.93
CA ARG A 238 -6.71 -16.07 18.25
C ARG A 238 -7.00 -17.57 18.34
N ALA A 239 -7.48 -18.18 17.26
CA ALA A 239 -7.71 -19.63 17.20
C ALA A 239 -6.38 -20.41 17.19
N ILE A 240 -5.37 -19.96 16.41
CA ILE A 240 -4.03 -20.55 16.38
C ILE A 240 -3.40 -20.50 17.78
N ARG A 241 -3.46 -19.37 18.48
CA ARG A 241 -2.88 -19.19 19.82
C ARG A 241 -3.52 -20.09 20.88
N ARG A 242 -4.69 -20.69 20.59
CA ARG A 242 -5.40 -21.65 21.45
C ARG A 242 -5.12 -23.12 21.12
N PHE A 243 -4.28 -23.41 20.13
CA PHE A 243 -3.93 -24.80 19.82
C PHE A 243 -3.28 -25.49 21.03
N SER A 244 -3.60 -26.77 21.23
CA SER A 244 -2.98 -27.58 22.28
C SER A 244 -1.50 -27.84 22.03
N ASP A 245 -1.12 -27.92 20.76
CA ASP A 245 0.26 -27.98 20.32
C ASP A 245 0.92 -26.60 20.52
N LYS A 246 1.85 -26.52 21.45
CA LYS A 246 2.52 -25.26 21.83
C LYS A 246 3.44 -24.71 20.75
N LYS A 247 4.03 -25.54 19.91
CA LYS A 247 4.86 -25.12 18.79
C LYS A 247 3.99 -24.42 17.73
N LYS A 248 2.91 -25.08 17.32
CA LYS A 248 1.96 -24.48 16.37
C LYS A 248 1.29 -23.23 16.93
N ALA A 249 0.95 -23.24 18.23
CA ALA A 249 0.39 -22.05 18.89
C ALA A 249 1.38 -20.88 18.97
N GLY A 250 2.67 -21.18 19.05
CA GLY A 250 3.76 -20.19 19.14
C GLY A 250 4.32 -19.70 17.80
N ILE A 251 3.86 -20.27 16.66
CA ILE A 251 4.39 -19.88 15.34
C ILE A 251 4.32 -18.36 15.15
N PRO A 252 5.36 -17.70 14.61
CA PRO A 252 5.33 -16.30 14.29
C PRO A 252 4.21 -16.00 13.28
N ILE A 253 3.42 -14.95 13.55
CA ILE A 253 2.35 -14.49 12.67
C ILE A 253 2.57 -13.01 12.41
N VAL A 254 2.77 -12.64 11.15
CA VAL A 254 2.90 -11.25 10.69
C VAL A 254 1.63 -10.84 9.95
N ALA A 255 1.00 -9.77 10.41
CA ALA A 255 -0.19 -9.22 9.78
C ALA A 255 0.15 -8.55 8.44
N MET A 256 -0.70 -8.71 7.44
CA MET A 256 -0.72 -7.87 6.25
C MET A 256 -1.93 -6.94 6.35
N THR A 257 -1.69 -5.63 6.49
CA THR A 257 -2.73 -4.63 6.76
C THR A 257 -2.95 -3.71 5.57
N ALA A 258 -4.19 -3.32 5.30
CA ALA A 258 -4.49 -2.28 4.30
C ALA A 258 -4.05 -0.88 4.76
N ASN A 259 -3.90 -0.67 6.07
CA ASN A 259 -3.51 0.60 6.68
C ASN A 259 -2.33 0.41 7.63
N ALA A 260 -1.34 1.30 7.52
CA ALA A 260 -0.21 1.39 8.45
C ALA A 260 -0.57 2.13 9.77
N PHE A 261 -1.87 2.40 10.03
CA PHE A 261 -2.28 3.16 11.19
C PHE A 261 -2.07 2.40 12.50
N THR A 262 -1.73 3.16 13.53
CA THR A 262 -1.45 2.67 14.90
C THR A 262 -2.55 1.76 15.44
N GLU A 263 -3.81 1.98 15.10
CA GLU A 263 -4.95 1.19 15.56
C GLU A 263 -4.95 -0.25 15.01
N ASP A 264 -4.62 -0.45 13.73
CA ASP A 264 -4.55 -1.81 13.14
C ASP A 264 -3.34 -2.58 13.67
N LYS A 265 -2.23 -1.89 13.91
CA LYS A 265 -1.05 -2.47 14.57
C LYS A 265 -1.36 -2.91 15.99
N GLU A 266 -1.96 -2.06 16.81
CA GLU A 266 -2.34 -2.38 18.17
C GLU A 266 -3.29 -3.57 18.21
N ARG A 267 -4.32 -3.59 17.36
CA ARG A 267 -5.28 -4.71 17.25
C ARG A 267 -4.62 -6.02 16.79
N ALA A 268 -3.65 -5.95 15.89
CA ALA A 268 -2.89 -7.13 15.45
C ALA A 268 -2.10 -7.73 16.63
N LEU A 269 -1.36 -6.90 17.37
CA LEU A 269 -0.62 -7.32 18.55
C LEU A 269 -1.55 -7.85 19.67
N GLU A 270 -2.67 -7.18 19.94
CA GLU A 270 -3.68 -7.63 20.91
C GLU A 270 -4.32 -8.99 20.54
N SER A 271 -4.42 -9.27 19.22
CA SER A 271 -4.91 -10.57 18.76
C SER A 271 -3.90 -11.71 18.94
N GLY A 272 -2.63 -11.38 19.23
CA GLY A 272 -1.52 -12.31 19.40
C GLY A 272 -0.62 -12.45 18.17
N MET A 273 -0.70 -11.54 17.18
CA MET A 273 0.28 -11.45 16.09
C MET A 273 1.61 -10.90 16.61
N ASN A 274 2.69 -11.21 15.93
CA ASN A 274 4.05 -10.83 16.34
C ASN A 274 4.46 -9.47 15.75
N ASP A 275 4.04 -9.20 14.51
CA ASP A 275 4.35 -7.96 13.81
C ASP A 275 3.32 -7.70 12.69
N HIS A 276 3.56 -6.64 11.91
CA HIS A 276 2.72 -6.28 10.79
C HIS A 276 3.53 -5.68 9.64
N VAL A 277 2.99 -5.81 8.42
CA VAL A 277 3.46 -5.13 7.21
C VAL A 277 2.25 -4.49 6.52
N ALA A 278 2.45 -3.30 5.98
CA ALA A 278 1.40 -2.60 5.24
C ALA A 278 1.31 -3.11 3.79
N LYS A 279 0.10 -3.17 3.25
CA LYS A 279 -0.15 -3.33 1.81
C LYS A 279 -0.20 -1.93 1.14
N PRO A 280 0.42 -1.73 -0.04
CA PRO A 280 1.13 -2.71 -0.85
C PRO A 280 2.46 -3.13 -0.22
N ILE A 281 2.80 -4.41 -0.33
CA ILE A 281 3.97 -4.99 0.33
C ILE A 281 5.27 -4.38 -0.22
N ASP A 282 6.02 -3.70 0.65
CA ASP A 282 7.41 -3.35 0.39
C ASP A 282 8.29 -4.56 0.74
N MET A 283 8.95 -5.14 -0.27
CA MET A 283 9.75 -6.36 -0.09
C MET A 283 10.91 -6.18 0.89
N LYS A 284 11.50 -5.00 0.97
CA LYS A 284 12.61 -4.73 1.91
C LYS A 284 12.11 -4.76 3.35
N VAL A 285 10.98 -4.10 3.60
CA VAL A 285 10.34 -4.10 4.93
C VAL A 285 9.89 -5.51 5.29
N LEU A 286 9.24 -6.23 4.36
CA LEU A 286 8.79 -7.59 4.58
C LEU A 286 9.96 -8.51 4.92
N MET A 287 11.03 -8.52 4.13
CA MET A 287 12.19 -9.39 4.35
C MET A 287 12.87 -9.10 5.69
N SER A 288 12.99 -7.85 6.09
CA SER A 288 13.54 -7.46 7.41
C SER A 288 12.67 -8.00 8.56
N VAL A 289 11.33 -7.87 8.44
CA VAL A 289 10.39 -8.40 9.43
C VAL A 289 10.45 -9.93 9.48
N LEU A 290 10.49 -10.61 8.33
CA LEU A 290 10.61 -12.07 8.27
C LEU A 290 11.90 -12.57 8.94
N GLU A 291 13.03 -11.91 8.67
CA GLU A 291 14.31 -12.23 9.30
C GLU A 291 14.23 -12.10 10.82
N GLU A 292 13.77 -10.96 11.32
CA GLU A 292 13.63 -10.73 12.76
C GLU A 292 12.74 -11.78 13.43
N GLN A 293 11.59 -12.08 12.83
CA GLN A 293 10.62 -12.99 13.43
C GLN A 293 11.05 -14.46 13.33
N ILE A 294 11.65 -14.89 12.21
CA ILE A 294 12.09 -16.29 12.03
C ILE A 294 13.37 -16.55 12.81
N CYS A 295 14.39 -15.69 12.70
CA CYS A 295 15.66 -15.87 13.42
C CYS A 295 15.47 -15.70 14.94
N GLY A 296 14.69 -14.70 15.36
CA GLY A 296 14.35 -14.51 16.77
C GLY A 296 13.60 -15.69 17.37
N HIS A 297 12.71 -16.35 16.61
CA HIS A 297 11.96 -17.52 17.07
C HIS A 297 12.82 -18.78 17.13
N LYS A 298 13.77 -18.96 16.20
CA LYS A 298 14.69 -20.12 16.17
C LYS A 298 15.86 -19.99 17.13
N GLY A 299 16.07 -18.82 17.74
CA GLY A 299 17.19 -18.56 18.66
C GLY A 299 18.56 -18.55 17.96
N LEU A 300 18.57 -18.17 16.68
CA LEU A 300 19.77 -18.05 15.84
C LEU A 300 20.38 -16.65 15.97
#